data_ea34aa3c880002f35ab9f369b1153371
#
_entry.id   ea34aa3c880002f35ab9f369b1153371
#
_cell.length_a   1.000
_cell.length_b   1.000
_cell.length_c   1.000
_cell.angle_alpha   90.00
_cell.angle_beta   90.00
_cell.angle_gamma   90.00
#
_symmetry.space_group_name_H-M   'P 1'
#
loop_
_entity.id
_entity.type
_entity.pdbx_description
1 polymer ?
#
loop_
_entity_poly.entity_id
_entity_poly.type
_entity_poly.pdbx_seq_one_letter_code
_entity_poly.pdbx_strand_id
1 'polypeptide(L)'
;MINPPFLTLKRRAEELHSSGCRELPHNPESGALLLFYAAECSLKAAYMYKNNLRDTGEARGPYCAARSFIHNLVAITKSLNIPTASLPRTPEVFLVRNGQRNEISDLHQAWRYGEKIKETAKIVEWLLKLIEWCKRNT
;
A
#
# COMPACT_ATOMS: atom_id res chain seq x y z
N MET A 1 20.13 1.53 9.04
CA MET A 1 18.79 1.32 8.43
C MET A 1 17.72 1.32 9.51
N ILE A 2 16.60 1.97 9.25
CA ILE A 2 15.51 2.07 10.22
C ILE A 2 14.51 0.94 9.96
N ASN A 3 14.21 0.16 11.00
CA ASN A 3 13.25 -0.94 10.95
C ASN A 3 12.16 -0.70 11.98
N PRO A 4 11.07 0.00 11.61
CA PRO A 4 10.02 0.32 12.58
C PRO A 4 9.31 -0.94 13.09
N PRO A 5 8.98 -0.96 14.40
CA PRO A 5 8.17 -2.04 14.97
C PRO A 5 6.71 -1.92 14.55
N PHE A 6 5.95 -2.99 14.78
CA PHE A 6 4.55 -3.12 14.37
C PHE A 6 3.69 -1.90 14.76
N LEU A 7 3.72 -1.50 16.03
CA LEU A 7 2.85 -0.40 16.49
C LEU A 7 3.20 0.93 15.83
N THR A 8 4.49 1.19 15.64
CA THR A 8 4.93 2.41 14.97
C THR A 8 4.42 2.45 13.52
N LEU A 9 4.56 1.32 12.82
CA LEU A 9 4.14 1.21 11.42
C LEU A 9 2.63 1.33 11.29
N LYS A 10 1.88 0.67 12.19
CA LYS A 10 0.42 0.73 12.22
C LYS A 10 -0.07 2.16 12.44
N ARG A 11 0.55 2.88 13.37
CA ARG A 11 0.21 4.29 13.64
C ARG A 11 0.49 5.17 12.43
N ARG A 12 1.63 4.96 11.78
CA ARG A 12 1.97 5.72 10.58
C ARG A 12 0.96 5.46 9.46
N ALA A 13 0.49 4.23 9.30
CA ALA A 13 -0.54 3.90 8.33
C ALA A 13 -1.81 4.70 8.57
N GLU A 14 -2.24 4.82 9.82
CA GLU A 14 -3.44 5.59 10.18
C GLU A 14 -3.27 7.08 9.87
N GLU A 15 -2.10 7.64 10.19
CA GLU A 15 -1.77 9.04 9.89
C GLU A 15 -1.81 9.31 8.39
N LEU A 16 -1.16 8.45 7.61
CA LEU A 16 -1.11 8.58 6.14
C LEU A 16 -2.49 8.41 5.51
N HIS A 17 -3.30 7.50 6.03
CA HIS A 17 -4.67 7.29 5.56
C HIS A 17 -5.50 8.57 5.76
N SER A 18 -5.48 9.14 6.95
CA SER A 18 -6.21 10.39 7.24
C SER A 18 -5.73 11.54 6.38
N SER A 19 -4.43 11.72 6.25
CA SER A 19 -3.85 12.80 5.44
C SER A 19 -4.18 12.62 3.97
N GLY A 20 -4.11 11.39 3.47
CA GLY A 20 -4.41 11.08 2.07
C GLY A 20 -5.87 11.40 1.73
N CYS A 21 -6.79 10.99 2.59
CA CYS A 21 -8.21 11.27 2.38
C CYS A 21 -8.52 12.77 2.40
N ARG A 22 -7.85 13.54 3.26
CA ARG A 22 -8.02 14.99 3.29
C ARG A 22 -7.47 15.66 2.04
N GLU A 23 -6.35 15.16 1.51
CA GLU A 23 -5.68 15.77 0.36
C GLU A 23 -6.35 15.46 -0.97
N LEU A 24 -7.01 14.30 -1.10
CA LEU A 24 -7.62 13.85 -2.36
C LEU A 24 -8.46 14.90 -3.09
N PRO A 25 -9.39 15.63 -2.40
CA PRO A 25 -10.23 16.62 -3.10
C PRO A 25 -9.45 17.83 -3.60
N HIS A 26 -8.29 18.11 -3.01
CA HIS A 26 -7.48 19.30 -3.34
C HIS A 26 -6.39 18.98 -4.35
N ASN A 27 -5.74 17.84 -4.20
CA ASN A 27 -4.66 17.39 -5.08
C ASN A 27 -4.74 15.86 -5.18
N PRO A 28 -5.41 15.32 -6.23
CA PRO A 28 -5.61 13.88 -6.36
C PRO A 28 -4.31 13.06 -6.36
N GLU A 29 -3.25 13.54 -7.03
CA GLU A 29 -1.98 12.80 -7.09
C GLU A 29 -1.29 12.76 -5.73
N SER A 30 -1.28 13.88 -5.01
CA SER A 30 -0.70 13.92 -3.67
C SER A 30 -1.49 13.07 -2.69
N GLY A 31 -2.82 13.15 -2.75
CA GLY A 31 -3.68 12.33 -1.90
C GLY A 31 -3.51 10.84 -2.19
N ALA A 32 -3.48 10.46 -3.46
CA ALA A 32 -3.28 9.08 -3.89
C ALA A 32 -1.91 8.55 -3.46
N LEU A 33 -0.86 9.38 -3.55
CA LEU A 33 0.48 9.02 -3.09
C LEU A 33 0.49 8.69 -1.59
N LEU A 34 -0.15 9.54 -0.79
CA LEU A 34 -0.26 9.29 0.65
C LEU A 34 -1.02 8.01 0.95
N LEU A 35 -2.08 7.72 0.19
CA LEU A 35 -2.84 6.49 0.34
C LEU A 35 -2.06 5.25 -0.10
N PHE A 36 -1.20 5.39 -1.10
CA PHE A 36 -0.29 4.31 -1.49
C PHE A 36 0.63 3.95 -0.31
N TYR A 37 1.26 4.95 0.30
CA TYR A 37 2.12 4.72 1.45
C TYR A 37 1.34 4.21 2.68
N ALA A 38 0.10 4.67 2.86
CA ALA A 38 -0.77 4.14 3.92
C ALA A 38 -1.05 2.65 3.70
N ALA A 39 -1.36 2.25 2.47
CA ALA A 39 -1.59 0.86 2.11
C ALA A 39 -0.32 0.02 2.32
N GLU A 40 0.83 0.54 1.92
CA GLU A 40 2.12 -0.15 2.12
C GLU A 40 2.39 -0.38 3.60
N CYS A 41 2.26 0.65 4.43
CA CYS A 41 2.46 0.53 5.88
C CYS A 41 1.45 -0.44 6.51
N SER A 42 0.18 -0.38 6.09
CA SER A 42 -0.87 -1.27 6.58
C SER A 42 -0.59 -2.72 6.25
N LEU A 43 -0.21 -2.99 5.00
CA LEU A 43 0.10 -4.35 4.54
C LEU A 43 1.32 -4.92 5.24
N LYS A 44 2.39 -4.13 5.38
CA LYS A 44 3.60 -4.57 6.08
C LYS A 44 3.31 -4.83 7.55
N ALA A 45 2.52 -3.98 8.20
CA ALA A 45 2.10 -4.19 9.59
C ALA A 45 1.28 -5.48 9.73
N ALA A 46 0.32 -5.71 8.83
CA ALA A 46 -0.49 -6.93 8.83
C ALA A 46 0.36 -8.18 8.61
N TYR A 47 1.34 -8.10 7.71
CA TYR A 47 2.29 -9.19 7.45
C TYR A 47 3.10 -9.51 8.72
N MET A 48 3.62 -8.48 9.39
CA MET A 48 4.36 -8.66 10.64
C MET A 48 3.49 -9.26 11.74
N TYR A 49 2.26 -8.78 11.86
CA TYR A 49 1.31 -9.28 12.85
C TYR A 49 1.01 -10.77 12.62
N LYS A 50 0.70 -11.14 11.38
CA LYS A 50 0.38 -12.52 11.00
C LYS A 50 1.54 -13.48 11.30
N ASN A 51 2.78 -13.04 11.07
CA ASN A 51 3.97 -13.89 11.18
C ASN A 51 4.77 -13.66 12.47
N ASN A 52 4.22 -12.91 13.41
CA ASN A 52 4.84 -12.60 14.72
C ASN A 52 6.25 -11.98 14.57
N LEU A 53 6.41 -11.08 13.61
CA LEU A 53 7.65 -10.35 13.41
C LEU A 53 7.61 -9.03 14.22
N ARG A 54 8.74 -8.68 14.84
CA ARG A 54 8.80 -7.51 15.72
C ARG A 54 8.94 -6.19 14.98
N ASP A 55 9.68 -6.21 13.86
CA ASP A 55 9.94 -5.02 13.07
C ASP A 55 10.07 -5.39 11.59
N THR A 56 10.19 -4.37 10.73
CA THR A 56 10.25 -4.55 9.29
C THR A 56 11.52 -5.25 8.81
N GLY A 57 12.53 -5.32 9.63
CA GLY A 57 13.81 -5.95 9.29
C GLY A 57 13.92 -7.42 9.72
N GLU A 58 13.00 -7.89 10.56
CA GLU A 58 13.06 -9.27 11.05
C GLU A 58 12.54 -10.27 10.01
N ALA A 59 13.32 -11.31 9.77
CA ALA A 59 12.91 -12.49 9.02
C ALA A 59 12.87 -13.67 9.99
N ARG A 60 11.92 -14.60 9.81
CA ARG A 60 11.77 -15.75 10.71
C ARG A 60 11.29 -16.97 9.93
N GLY A 61 12.07 -18.06 9.98
CA GLY A 61 11.74 -19.31 9.29
C GLY A 61 11.56 -19.07 7.80
N PRO A 62 10.43 -19.49 7.22
CA PRO A 62 10.16 -19.28 5.78
C PRO A 62 9.72 -17.86 5.44
N TYR A 63 9.54 -16.96 6.46
CA TYR A 63 8.99 -15.63 6.27
C TYR A 63 10.11 -14.60 6.11
N CYS A 64 10.14 -13.94 4.95
CA CYS A 64 11.09 -12.86 4.71
C CYS A 64 10.74 -11.62 5.55
N ALA A 65 11.68 -10.68 5.64
CA ALA A 65 11.44 -9.41 6.31
C ALA A 65 10.43 -8.56 5.53
N ALA A 66 9.56 -7.85 6.25
CA ALA A 66 8.55 -6.99 5.60
C ALA A 66 9.19 -5.96 4.66
N ARG A 67 10.34 -5.40 5.03
CA ARG A 67 11.06 -4.42 4.20
C ARG A 67 11.48 -4.97 2.84
N SER A 68 11.65 -6.29 2.71
CA SER A 68 12.11 -6.90 1.46
C SER A 68 11.07 -6.83 0.34
N PHE A 69 9.81 -6.58 0.65
CA PHE A 69 8.78 -6.35 -0.35
C PHE A 69 8.94 -5.00 -1.07
N ILE A 70 9.68 -4.08 -0.49
CA ILE A 70 9.90 -2.73 -1.01
C ILE A 70 8.53 -2.05 -1.23
N HIS A 71 8.13 -1.76 -2.45
CA HIS A 71 6.83 -1.13 -2.78
C HIS A 71 5.87 -2.11 -3.49
N ASN A 72 6.13 -3.40 -3.38
CA ASN A 72 5.34 -4.41 -4.08
C ASN A 72 4.09 -4.82 -3.28
N LEU A 73 3.07 -3.98 -3.35
CA LEU A 73 1.81 -4.22 -2.61
C LEU A 73 1.14 -5.52 -3.04
N VAL A 74 1.22 -5.88 -4.31
CA VAL A 74 0.59 -7.10 -4.84
C VAL A 74 1.21 -8.34 -4.20
N ALA A 75 2.54 -8.36 -4.06
CA ALA A 75 3.24 -9.48 -3.43
C ALA A 75 2.87 -9.63 -1.95
N ILE A 76 2.74 -8.52 -1.21
CA ILE A 76 2.33 -8.56 0.19
C ILE A 76 0.89 -9.07 0.30
N THR A 77 0.01 -8.59 -0.56
CA THR A 77 -1.40 -9.00 -0.61
C THR A 77 -1.53 -10.51 -0.81
N LYS A 78 -0.74 -11.06 -1.72
CA LYS A 78 -0.70 -12.51 -1.95
C LYS A 78 -0.17 -13.27 -0.74
N SER A 79 0.89 -12.76 -0.12
CA SER A 79 1.47 -13.35 1.08
C SER A 79 0.49 -13.40 2.25
N LEU A 80 -0.40 -12.41 2.35
CA LEU A 80 -1.43 -12.36 3.39
C LEU A 80 -2.63 -13.26 3.10
N ASN A 81 -2.74 -13.81 1.89
CA ASN A 81 -3.88 -14.62 1.46
C ASN A 81 -5.22 -13.87 1.65
N ILE A 82 -5.25 -12.59 1.28
CA ILE A 82 -6.48 -11.80 1.40
C ILE A 82 -7.54 -12.40 0.50
N PRO A 83 -8.74 -12.73 1.03
CA PRO A 83 -9.80 -13.33 0.22
C PRO A 83 -10.20 -12.44 -0.95
N THR A 84 -10.39 -13.05 -2.13
CA THR A 84 -10.79 -12.31 -3.34
C THR A 84 -12.12 -11.58 -3.15
N ALA A 85 -13.02 -12.12 -2.31
CA ALA A 85 -14.29 -11.48 -2.00
C ALA A 85 -14.13 -10.19 -1.19
N SER A 86 -12.97 -9.99 -0.54
CA SER A 86 -12.71 -8.81 0.32
C SER A 86 -12.13 -7.63 -0.45
N LEU A 87 -11.69 -7.85 -1.69
CA LEU A 87 -11.03 -6.82 -2.49
C LEU A 87 -11.61 -6.76 -3.90
N PRO A 88 -11.68 -5.55 -4.50
CA PRO A 88 -11.91 -5.45 -5.93
C PRO A 88 -10.72 -6.09 -6.67
N ARG A 89 -10.91 -6.37 -7.95
CA ARG A 89 -9.83 -6.86 -8.81
C ARG A 89 -8.68 -5.86 -8.79
N THR A 90 -7.43 -6.38 -8.73
CA THR A 90 -6.24 -5.54 -8.83
C THR A 90 -6.29 -4.68 -10.08
N PRO A 91 -6.24 -3.34 -9.94
CA PRO A 91 -6.37 -2.46 -11.09
C PRO A 91 -5.11 -2.50 -11.97
N GLU A 92 -5.32 -2.20 -13.25
CA GLU A 92 -4.23 -1.98 -14.18
C GLU A 92 -3.81 -0.51 -14.12
N VAL A 93 -2.53 -0.24 -14.35
CA VAL A 93 -1.95 1.10 -14.28
C VAL A 93 -1.51 1.54 -15.65
N PHE A 94 -2.12 2.63 -16.16
CA PHE A 94 -1.77 3.21 -17.44
C PHE A 94 -1.51 4.71 -17.27
N LEU A 95 -0.42 5.19 -17.86
CA LEU A 95 -0.13 6.62 -17.89
C LEU A 95 -1.07 7.32 -18.88
N VAL A 96 -1.61 8.46 -18.46
CA VAL A 96 -2.45 9.27 -19.36
C VAL A 96 -1.63 9.81 -20.52
N ARG A 97 -0.40 10.25 -20.25
CA ARG A 97 0.48 10.94 -21.20
C ARG A 97 0.74 10.14 -22.48
N ASN A 98 0.98 8.83 -22.35
CA ASN A 98 1.37 8.01 -23.52
C ASN A 98 0.67 6.66 -23.56
N GLY A 99 -0.25 6.36 -22.62
CA GLY A 99 -0.93 5.08 -22.55
C GLY A 99 -0.07 3.91 -22.11
N GLN A 100 1.16 4.16 -21.66
CA GLN A 100 2.08 3.12 -21.26
C GLN A 100 1.58 2.39 -20.01
N ARG A 101 1.61 1.05 -20.06
CA ARG A 101 1.26 0.22 -18.91
C ARG A 101 2.44 0.17 -17.94
N ASN A 102 2.14 0.30 -16.64
CA ASN A 102 3.11 0.21 -15.57
C ASN A 102 2.61 -0.78 -14.50
N GLU A 103 3.47 -1.08 -13.54
CA GLU A 103 3.13 -1.94 -12.42
C GLU A 103 2.58 -1.11 -11.25
N ILE A 104 1.83 -1.77 -10.36
CA ILE A 104 1.34 -1.12 -9.12
C ILE A 104 2.51 -0.51 -8.34
N SER A 105 3.65 -1.21 -8.29
CA SER A 105 4.84 -0.72 -7.57
C SER A 105 5.41 0.59 -8.13
N ASP A 106 5.05 0.97 -9.36
CA ASP A 106 5.50 2.22 -9.97
C ASP A 106 4.64 3.42 -9.60
N LEU A 107 3.47 3.21 -9.00
CA LEU A 107 2.52 4.28 -8.67
C LEU A 107 3.14 5.34 -7.77
N HIS A 108 3.95 4.95 -6.79
CA HIS A 108 4.55 5.91 -5.88
C HIS A 108 5.48 6.87 -6.61
N GLN A 109 6.19 6.41 -7.65
CA GLN A 109 7.04 7.28 -8.48
C GLN A 109 6.19 8.16 -9.39
N ALA A 110 5.19 7.57 -10.05
CA ALA A 110 4.32 8.32 -10.95
C ALA A 110 3.66 9.50 -10.24
N TRP A 111 3.05 9.26 -9.11
CA TRP A 111 2.37 10.32 -8.36
C TRP A 111 3.34 11.30 -7.70
N ARG A 112 4.52 10.83 -7.28
CA ARG A 112 5.56 11.71 -6.71
C ARG A 112 6.00 12.77 -7.72
N TYR A 113 6.08 12.39 -8.99
CA TYR A 113 6.55 13.30 -10.04
C TYR A 113 5.41 13.93 -10.85
N GLY A 114 4.17 13.79 -10.37
CA GLY A 114 3.03 14.47 -10.97
C GLY A 114 2.47 13.81 -12.23
N GLU A 115 2.82 12.56 -12.52
CA GLU A 115 2.23 11.84 -13.64
C GLU A 115 0.75 11.58 -13.40
N LYS A 116 -0.06 11.75 -14.45
CA LYS A 116 -1.48 11.43 -14.42
C LYS A 116 -1.68 9.97 -14.78
N ILE A 117 -2.46 9.27 -13.95
CA ILE A 117 -2.78 7.84 -14.12
C ILE A 117 -4.24 7.72 -14.54
N LYS A 118 -4.52 6.86 -15.52
CA LYS A 118 -5.90 6.59 -15.95
C LYS A 118 -6.66 5.90 -14.83
N GLU A 119 -7.93 6.25 -14.67
CA GLU A 119 -8.84 5.63 -13.71
C GLU A 119 -8.29 5.64 -12.26
N THR A 120 -7.67 6.74 -11.88
CA THR A 120 -7.11 6.92 -10.52
C THR A 120 -8.13 6.57 -9.43
N ALA A 121 -9.42 6.90 -9.63
CA ALA A 121 -10.46 6.61 -8.64
C ALA A 121 -10.58 5.10 -8.34
N LYS A 122 -10.45 4.24 -9.34
CA LYS A 122 -10.46 2.78 -9.12
C LYS A 122 -9.27 2.30 -8.34
N ILE A 123 -8.10 2.88 -8.61
CA ILE A 123 -6.86 2.54 -7.89
C ILE A 123 -6.98 2.98 -6.44
N VAL A 124 -7.48 4.19 -6.20
CA VAL A 124 -7.70 4.70 -4.84
C VAL A 124 -8.68 3.81 -4.09
N GLU A 125 -9.77 3.37 -4.72
CA GLU A 125 -10.72 2.45 -4.12
C GLU A 125 -10.03 1.15 -3.69
N TRP A 126 -9.18 0.59 -4.55
CA TRP A 126 -8.43 -0.63 -4.23
C TRP A 126 -7.49 -0.41 -3.04
N LEU A 127 -6.76 0.72 -3.01
CA LEU A 127 -5.89 1.07 -1.89
C LEU A 127 -6.67 1.20 -0.57
N LEU A 128 -7.82 1.86 -0.61
CA LEU A 128 -8.68 2.02 0.58
C LEU A 128 -9.22 0.67 1.08
N LYS A 129 -9.55 -0.23 0.18
CA LYS A 129 -10.00 -1.58 0.56
C LYS A 129 -8.89 -2.39 1.19
N LEU A 130 -7.65 -2.27 0.70
CA LEU A 130 -6.49 -2.89 1.33
C LEU A 130 -6.30 -2.37 2.76
N ILE A 131 -6.33 -1.06 2.93
CA ILE A 131 -6.17 -0.42 4.24
C ILE A 131 -7.27 -0.90 5.20
N GLU A 132 -8.51 -0.92 4.75
CA GLU A 132 -9.65 -1.38 5.55
C GLU A 132 -9.50 -2.82 5.99
N TRP A 133 -9.12 -3.71 5.06
CA TRP A 133 -8.92 -5.12 5.39
C TRP A 133 -7.83 -5.29 6.44
N CYS A 134 -6.70 -4.61 6.28
CA CYS A 134 -5.60 -4.67 7.24
C CYS A 134 -6.03 -4.17 8.62
N LYS A 135 -6.79 -3.09 8.67
CA LYS A 135 -7.29 -2.53 9.93
C LYS A 135 -8.16 -3.53 10.69
N ARG A 136 -9.02 -4.28 9.96
CA ARG A 136 -9.90 -5.28 10.57
C ARG A 136 -9.17 -6.57 10.98
N ASN A 137 -7.99 -6.82 10.44
CA ASN A 137 -7.24 -8.06 10.64
C ASN A 137 -5.94 -7.87 11.42
N THR A 138 -5.81 -6.76 12.11
CA THR A 138 -4.67 -6.51 13.01
C THR A 138 -5.13 -5.97 14.40
#